data_87bfdb95b372dc2fe5655d4cff9c9d29
#
_entry.id   87bfdb95b372dc2fe5655d4cff9c9d29
#
_cell.length_a   1.000
_cell.length_b   1.000
_cell.length_c   1.000
_cell.angle_alpha   90.00
_cell.angle_beta   90.00
_cell.angle_gamma   90.00
#
_symmetry.space_group_name_H-M   'P 1'
#
loop_
_entity.id
_entity.type
_entity.pdbx_description
1 polymer ?
#
loop_
_entity_poly.entity_id
_entity_poly.type
_entity_poly.pdbx_seq_one_letter_code
_entity_poly.pdbx_strand_id
1 'polypeptide(L)'
;MRFGIMAMQLDALVPPGLPPGEIMASLTAFDHAGLAEGLAAKGFNPIELGGDLGMFLPNVYNPASIERLAGLKAGGLAYTVHLPLWSVEPSTPLTPVRQGSVDAIVQIIRATRPIEPEVYVLHATGALAAEFYNMKISEMARTLILRQFQEGARQSIKTILEQTGLPSRKLAIETIEFPLDLTLELAEAFDLSICLDTGHVLAGFPGWFDFFEVVEKLLPRLAEVHLHDSKKMPEGVRGYGEDHKPLGAGELELGRFLDRLNAAYFTGPLIFEINVNEALESLKVIESIRPQYR
;
A
#
# COMPACT_ATOMS: atom_id res chain seq x y z
N MET A 1 9.71 -9.99 14.01
CA MET A 1 9.02 -8.99 13.14
C MET A 1 7.58 -9.42 12.93
N ARG A 2 6.70 -8.55 12.40
CA ARG A 2 5.30 -8.93 12.10
C ARG A 2 5.11 -8.99 10.60
N PHE A 3 4.79 -10.16 10.07
CA PHE A 3 4.57 -10.36 8.64
C PHE A 3 3.09 -10.49 8.36
N GLY A 4 2.58 -9.58 7.56
CA GLY A 4 1.20 -9.53 7.11
C GLY A 4 1.06 -9.80 5.62
N ILE A 5 -0.15 -9.73 5.13
CA ILE A 5 -0.47 -9.92 3.70
C ILE A 5 -1.67 -9.05 3.32
N MET A 6 -1.64 -8.54 2.10
CA MET A 6 -2.80 -7.86 1.52
C MET A 6 -3.93 -8.86 1.21
N ALA A 7 -5.13 -8.55 1.67
CA ALA A 7 -6.33 -9.39 1.45
C ALA A 7 -6.98 -9.19 0.07
N MET A 8 -6.31 -8.49 -0.83
CA MET A 8 -6.76 -8.35 -2.22
C MET A 8 -6.22 -9.50 -3.08
N GLN A 9 -6.67 -10.72 -2.78
CA GLN A 9 -6.27 -11.93 -3.49
C GLN A 9 -7.23 -12.20 -4.67
N LEU A 10 -6.79 -11.90 -5.90
CA LEU A 10 -7.64 -12.04 -7.09
C LEU A 10 -8.20 -13.45 -7.27
N ASP A 11 -7.43 -14.48 -6.96
CA ASP A 11 -7.87 -15.88 -7.01
C ASP A 11 -8.98 -16.20 -5.99
N ALA A 12 -9.08 -15.43 -4.91
CA ALA A 12 -10.19 -15.55 -3.96
C ALA A 12 -11.46 -14.83 -4.45
N LEU A 13 -11.30 -13.78 -5.27
CA LEU A 13 -12.41 -13.06 -5.91
C LEU A 13 -12.98 -13.85 -7.11
N VAL A 14 -12.08 -14.35 -7.94
CA VAL A 14 -12.40 -15.13 -9.14
C VAL A 14 -11.56 -16.40 -9.13
N PRO A 15 -12.04 -17.49 -8.51
CA PRO A 15 -11.30 -18.74 -8.46
C PRO A 15 -10.91 -19.24 -9.85
N PRO A 16 -9.70 -19.79 -10.03
CA PRO A 16 -9.26 -20.33 -11.31
C PRO A 16 -10.22 -21.37 -11.84
N GLY A 17 -10.60 -21.23 -13.11
CA GLY A 17 -11.53 -22.16 -13.77
C GLY A 17 -13.01 -21.89 -13.52
N LEU A 18 -13.36 -20.82 -12.81
CA LEU A 18 -14.76 -20.43 -12.60
C LEU A 18 -15.42 -20.09 -13.96
N PRO A 19 -16.60 -20.69 -14.30
CA PRO A 19 -17.31 -20.36 -15.52
C PRO A 19 -17.67 -18.87 -15.59
N PRO A 20 -17.57 -18.21 -16.76
CA PRO A 20 -17.89 -16.78 -16.88
C PRO A 20 -19.28 -16.39 -16.36
N GLY A 21 -20.27 -17.27 -16.50
CA GLY A 21 -21.64 -17.04 -16.00
C GLY A 21 -21.76 -17.03 -14.47
N GLU A 22 -20.75 -17.53 -13.75
CA GLU A 22 -20.76 -17.63 -12.28
C GLU A 22 -19.93 -16.53 -11.61
N ILE A 23 -19.16 -15.75 -12.37
CA ILE A 23 -18.27 -14.70 -11.84
C ILE A 23 -19.06 -13.69 -10.99
N MET A 24 -20.19 -13.19 -11.50
CA MET A 24 -20.98 -12.20 -10.76
C MET A 24 -21.57 -12.78 -9.46
N ALA A 25 -21.95 -14.05 -9.44
CA ALA A 25 -22.41 -14.71 -8.24
C ALA A 25 -21.27 -14.87 -7.21
N SER A 26 -20.07 -15.24 -7.65
CA SER A 26 -18.86 -15.31 -6.82
C SER A 26 -18.53 -13.96 -6.19
N LEU A 27 -18.47 -12.90 -7.00
CA LEU A 27 -18.20 -11.55 -6.52
C LEU A 27 -19.26 -11.07 -5.52
N THR A 28 -20.54 -11.38 -5.75
CA THR A 28 -21.62 -11.00 -4.82
C THR A 28 -21.55 -11.78 -3.50
N ALA A 29 -21.10 -13.02 -3.54
CA ALA A 29 -20.94 -13.90 -2.37
C ALA A 29 -19.59 -13.74 -1.67
N PHE A 30 -18.72 -12.83 -2.14
CA PHE A 30 -17.37 -12.68 -1.60
C PHE A 30 -17.37 -12.34 -0.11
N ASP A 31 -16.71 -13.19 0.68
CA ASP A 31 -16.59 -13.06 2.13
C ASP A 31 -15.21 -12.52 2.51
N HIS A 32 -15.10 -11.20 2.62
CA HIS A 32 -13.85 -10.54 2.96
C HIS A 32 -13.34 -10.88 4.36
N ALA A 33 -14.24 -10.98 5.34
CA ALA A 33 -13.85 -11.35 6.69
C ALA A 33 -13.38 -12.82 6.77
N GLY A 34 -14.05 -13.73 6.03
CA GLY A 34 -13.60 -15.12 5.90
C GLY A 34 -12.25 -15.24 5.19
N LEU A 35 -11.97 -14.42 4.19
CA LEU A 35 -10.63 -14.36 3.58
C LEU A 35 -9.59 -13.91 4.59
N ALA A 36 -9.84 -12.83 5.34
CA ALA A 36 -8.93 -12.35 6.37
C ALA A 36 -8.65 -13.43 7.45
N GLU A 37 -9.68 -14.13 7.90
CA GLU A 37 -9.56 -15.27 8.83
C GLU A 37 -8.70 -16.39 8.24
N GLY A 38 -8.95 -16.76 6.97
CA GLY A 38 -8.18 -17.81 6.29
C GLY A 38 -6.71 -17.45 6.08
N LEU A 39 -6.39 -16.17 5.84
CA LEU A 39 -5.01 -15.68 5.75
C LEU A 39 -4.34 -15.66 7.13
N ALA A 40 -5.06 -15.24 8.17
CA ALA A 40 -4.57 -15.28 9.55
C ALA A 40 -4.27 -16.72 10.01
N ALA A 41 -5.11 -17.69 9.64
CA ALA A 41 -4.86 -19.11 9.93
C ALA A 41 -3.60 -19.67 9.24
N LYS A 42 -3.09 -19.00 8.19
CA LYS A 42 -1.81 -19.32 7.54
C LYS A 42 -0.60 -18.63 8.22
N GLY A 43 -0.83 -17.86 9.28
CA GLY A 43 0.22 -17.22 10.08
C GLY A 43 0.50 -15.77 9.71
N PHE A 44 -0.32 -15.12 8.89
CA PHE A 44 -0.17 -13.70 8.59
C PHE A 44 -0.88 -12.83 9.64
N ASN A 45 -0.18 -11.85 10.20
CA ASN A 45 -0.72 -10.84 11.10
C ASN A 45 0.19 -9.60 11.12
N PRO A 46 -0.30 -8.42 10.69
CA PRO A 46 -1.70 -8.07 10.36
C PRO A 46 -2.17 -8.57 8.98
N ILE A 47 -3.47 -8.31 8.72
CA ILE A 47 -4.06 -8.40 7.38
C ILE A 47 -4.30 -6.98 6.88
N GLU A 48 -3.80 -6.68 5.69
CA GLU A 48 -4.12 -5.42 5.02
C GLU A 48 -5.38 -5.56 4.17
N LEU A 49 -6.35 -4.69 4.45
CA LEU A 49 -7.65 -4.70 3.78
C LEU A 49 -7.64 -3.71 2.60
N GLY A 50 -8.08 -4.16 1.41
CA GLY A 50 -8.11 -3.32 0.21
C GLY A 50 -9.32 -2.39 0.16
N GLY A 51 -9.09 -1.08 0.08
CA GLY A 51 -10.14 -0.07 -0.07
C GLY A 51 -10.87 -0.14 -1.41
N ASP A 52 -10.18 -0.49 -2.49
CA ASP A 52 -10.78 -0.67 -3.81
C ASP A 52 -11.84 -1.76 -3.83
N LEU A 53 -11.71 -2.80 -3.01
CA LEU A 53 -12.73 -3.83 -2.89
C LEU A 53 -14.08 -3.24 -2.43
N GLY A 54 -14.07 -2.24 -1.56
CA GLY A 54 -15.29 -1.55 -1.13
C GLY A 54 -15.97 -0.77 -2.24
N MET A 55 -15.26 -0.39 -3.30
CA MET A 55 -15.80 0.28 -4.48
C MET A 55 -16.45 -0.70 -5.46
N PHE A 56 -15.86 -1.87 -5.65
CA PHE A 56 -16.33 -2.90 -6.59
C PHE A 56 -17.33 -3.87 -5.96
N LEU A 57 -17.20 -4.11 -4.66
CA LEU A 57 -17.99 -5.08 -3.90
C LEU A 57 -18.62 -4.39 -2.69
N PRO A 58 -19.84 -3.83 -2.82
CA PRO A 58 -20.45 -2.98 -1.80
C PRO A 58 -20.68 -3.69 -0.45
N ASN A 59 -20.64 -5.02 -0.42
CA ASN A 59 -20.81 -5.80 0.80
C ASN A 59 -19.53 -5.98 1.63
N VAL A 60 -18.36 -5.67 1.08
CA VAL A 60 -17.05 -5.89 1.72
C VAL A 60 -16.92 -5.18 3.06
N TYR A 61 -17.43 -3.97 3.17
CA TYR A 61 -17.42 -3.16 4.40
C TYR A 61 -18.83 -2.86 4.93
N ASN A 62 -19.80 -3.75 4.68
CA ASN A 62 -21.11 -3.61 5.29
C ASN A 62 -21.03 -3.87 6.83
N PRO A 63 -22.06 -3.50 7.60
CA PRO A 63 -22.04 -3.67 9.06
C PRO A 63 -21.73 -5.09 9.54
N ALA A 64 -22.26 -6.12 8.86
CA ALA A 64 -22.02 -7.52 9.23
C ALA A 64 -20.56 -7.95 9.00
N SER A 65 -19.96 -7.53 7.88
CA SER A 65 -18.54 -7.78 7.61
C SER A 65 -17.63 -7.07 8.63
N ILE A 66 -17.95 -5.81 8.94
CA ILE A 66 -17.20 -5.04 9.94
C ILE A 66 -17.32 -5.66 11.34
N GLU A 67 -18.49 -6.15 11.73
CA GLU A 67 -18.68 -6.84 13.01
C GLU A 67 -17.84 -8.12 13.10
N ARG A 68 -17.79 -8.91 12.03
CA ARG A 68 -16.93 -10.11 11.97
C ARG A 68 -15.45 -9.75 12.04
N LEU A 69 -15.00 -8.72 11.28
CA LEU A 69 -13.61 -8.24 11.34
C LEU A 69 -13.26 -7.73 12.75
N ALA A 70 -14.18 -7.03 13.41
CA ALA A 70 -14.00 -6.60 14.81
C ALA A 70 -13.91 -7.79 15.77
N GLY A 71 -14.68 -8.84 15.54
CA GLY A 71 -14.58 -10.11 16.28
C GLY A 71 -13.21 -10.78 16.12
N LEU A 72 -12.69 -10.84 14.90
CA LEU A 72 -11.34 -11.38 14.63
C LEU A 72 -10.25 -10.51 15.30
N LYS A 73 -10.43 -9.18 15.30
CA LYS A 73 -9.54 -8.27 16.03
C LYS A 73 -9.53 -8.55 17.53
N ALA A 74 -10.70 -8.75 18.13
CA ALA A 74 -10.80 -9.11 19.55
C ALA A 74 -10.10 -10.44 19.85
N GLY A 75 -9.96 -11.33 18.85
CA GLY A 75 -9.17 -12.56 18.89
C GLY A 75 -7.65 -12.36 18.66
N GLY A 76 -7.18 -11.12 18.46
CA GLY A 76 -5.76 -10.80 18.31
C GLY A 76 -5.29 -10.51 16.88
N LEU A 77 -6.19 -10.51 15.89
CA LEU A 77 -5.84 -10.12 14.52
C LEU A 77 -5.72 -8.59 14.42
N ALA A 78 -4.62 -8.11 13.86
CA ALA A 78 -4.44 -6.70 13.54
C ALA A 78 -4.80 -6.41 12.08
N TYR A 79 -5.05 -5.13 11.78
CA TYR A 79 -5.36 -4.67 10.43
C TYR A 79 -4.57 -3.43 10.06
N THR A 80 -4.21 -3.35 8.79
CA THR A 80 -3.95 -2.11 8.07
C THR A 80 -4.97 -1.97 6.93
N VAL A 81 -5.06 -0.82 6.31
CA VAL A 81 -6.00 -0.57 5.21
C VAL A 81 -5.27 0.15 4.10
N HIS A 82 -5.18 -0.49 2.94
CA HIS A 82 -4.79 0.17 1.72
C HIS A 82 -5.99 0.97 1.17
N LEU A 83 -5.87 2.29 1.12
CA LEU A 83 -6.94 3.15 0.63
C LEU A 83 -7.13 2.98 -0.88
N PRO A 84 -8.31 3.34 -1.44
CA PRO A 84 -8.55 3.23 -2.88
C PRO A 84 -7.49 3.92 -3.71
N LEU A 85 -7.06 3.25 -4.79
CA LEU A 85 -6.06 3.77 -5.72
C LEU A 85 -6.49 3.69 -7.20
N TRP A 86 -7.22 2.63 -7.61
CA TRP A 86 -7.46 2.36 -9.03
C TRP A 86 -8.42 3.34 -9.71
N SER A 87 -9.37 3.89 -8.98
CA SER A 87 -10.41 4.76 -9.55
C SER A 87 -10.40 6.17 -8.97
N VAL A 88 -9.34 6.53 -8.25
CA VAL A 88 -9.21 7.83 -7.59
C VAL A 88 -7.99 8.60 -8.08
N GLU A 89 -8.12 9.90 -8.14
CA GLU A 89 -7.05 10.84 -8.52
C GLU A 89 -6.98 11.98 -7.49
N PRO A 90 -6.51 11.70 -6.26
CA PRO A 90 -6.53 12.69 -5.17
C PRO A 90 -5.59 13.86 -5.42
N SER A 91 -4.64 13.74 -6.36
CA SER A 91 -3.68 14.78 -6.71
C SER A 91 -4.09 15.64 -7.91
N THR A 92 -5.15 15.26 -8.63
CA THR A 92 -5.54 15.98 -9.85
C THR A 92 -5.83 17.45 -9.60
N PRO A 93 -5.39 18.38 -10.48
CA PRO A 93 -5.77 19.78 -10.41
C PRO A 93 -7.26 20.03 -10.69
N LEU A 94 -7.99 19.05 -11.28
CA LEU A 94 -9.42 19.14 -11.55
C LEU A 94 -10.23 18.97 -10.27
N THR A 95 -10.68 20.06 -9.68
CA THR A 95 -11.37 20.07 -8.37
C THR A 95 -12.55 19.09 -8.26
N PRO A 96 -13.47 18.93 -9.23
CA PRO A 96 -14.57 17.96 -9.10
C PRO A 96 -14.08 16.50 -9.00
N VAL A 97 -13.07 16.12 -9.77
CA VAL A 97 -12.49 14.77 -9.76
C VAL A 97 -11.74 14.54 -8.44
N ARG A 98 -10.94 15.52 -8.03
CA ARG A 98 -10.21 15.47 -6.75
C ARG A 98 -11.17 15.31 -5.58
N GLN A 99 -12.26 16.10 -5.54
CA GLN A 99 -13.24 16.01 -4.46
C GLN A 99 -13.91 14.63 -4.41
N GLY A 100 -14.35 14.10 -5.55
CA GLY A 100 -14.91 12.73 -5.62
C GLY A 100 -13.91 11.66 -5.12
N SER A 101 -12.64 11.82 -5.44
CA SER A 101 -11.58 10.95 -4.95
C SER A 101 -11.41 11.04 -3.43
N VAL A 102 -11.42 12.25 -2.89
CA VAL A 102 -11.37 12.48 -1.43
C VAL A 102 -12.58 11.86 -0.74
N ASP A 103 -13.78 12.05 -1.30
CA ASP A 103 -15.02 11.51 -0.72
C ASP A 103 -14.99 9.98 -0.67
N ALA A 104 -14.49 9.31 -1.72
CA ALA A 104 -14.31 7.86 -1.75
C ALA A 104 -13.31 7.38 -0.67
N ILE A 105 -12.16 8.04 -0.55
CA ILE A 105 -11.14 7.73 0.47
C ILE A 105 -11.73 7.91 1.88
N VAL A 106 -12.39 9.02 2.14
CA VAL A 106 -13.03 9.33 3.44
C VAL A 106 -14.09 8.29 3.79
N GLN A 107 -14.86 7.82 2.80
CA GLN A 107 -15.86 6.77 2.99
C GLN A 107 -15.22 5.46 3.50
N ILE A 108 -14.11 5.03 2.91
CA ILE A 108 -13.39 3.81 3.35
C ILE A 108 -12.80 3.98 4.75
N ILE A 109 -12.18 5.13 5.06
CA ILE A 109 -11.67 5.41 6.41
C ILE A 109 -12.79 5.33 7.44
N ARG A 110 -13.96 5.92 7.16
CA ARG A 110 -15.11 5.88 8.05
C ARG A 110 -15.68 4.47 8.22
N ALA A 111 -15.78 3.71 7.12
CA ALA A 111 -16.31 2.34 7.14
C ALA A 111 -15.42 1.39 7.95
N THR A 112 -14.08 1.54 7.86
CA THR A 112 -13.11 0.68 8.54
C THR A 112 -12.70 1.19 9.94
N ARG A 113 -13.12 2.39 10.33
CA ARG A 113 -12.80 2.95 11.65
C ARG A 113 -13.18 2.03 12.83
N PRO A 114 -14.32 1.31 12.83
CA PRO A 114 -14.69 0.44 13.96
C PRO A 114 -13.72 -0.70 14.23
N ILE A 115 -12.94 -1.14 13.25
CA ILE A 115 -11.89 -2.14 13.43
C ILE A 115 -10.53 -1.54 13.80
N GLU A 116 -10.45 -0.21 13.93
CA GLU A 116 -9.27 0.56 14.37
C GLU A 116 -7.97 0.11 13.70
N PRO A 117 -7.81 0.24 12.38
CA PRO A 117 -6.57 -0.13 11.70
C PRO A 117 -5.36 0.58 12.30
N GLU A 118 -4.20 -0.08 12.26
CA GLU A 118 -2.95 0.50 12.73
C GLU A 118 -2.48 1.63 11.79
N VAL A 119 -2.57 1.38 10.49
CA VAL A 119 -2.14 2.29 9.40
C VAL A 119 -3.21 2.33 8.32
N TYR A 120 -3.35 3.47 7.68
CA TYR A 120 -4.03 3.66 6.40
C TYR A 120 -2.98 4.05 5.37
N VAL A 121 -2.76 3.21 4.37
CA VAL A 121 -1.83 3.47 3.27
C VAL A 121 -2.53 4.28 2.18
N LEU A 122 -1.90 5.35 1.73
CA LEU A 122 -2.44 6.30 0.75
C LEU A 122 -1.49 6.46 -0.42
N HIS A 123 -1.97 6.21 -1.64
CA HIS A 123 -1.39 6.79 -2.83
C HIS A 123 -1.79 8.27 -2.88
N ALA A 124 -0.88 9.16 -2.46
CA ALA A 124 -1.17 10.61 -2.45
C ALA A 124 -1.32 11.19 -3.85
N THR A 125 -0.77 10.50 -4.86
CA THR A 125 -0.91 10.79 -6.29
C THR A 125 -1.45 9.56 -7.01
N GLY A 126 -2.05 9.74 -8.19
CA GLY A 126 -2.63 8.65 -8.97
C GLY A 126 -1.92 8.42 -10.31
N ALA A 127 -2.51 7.58 -11.16
CA ALA A 127 -1.95 7.16 -12.45
C ALA A 127 -1.64 8.34 -13.39
N LEU A 128 -2.45 9.41 -13.35
CA LEU A 128 -2.20 10.58 -14.19
C LEU A 128 -0.91 11.31 -13.80
N ALA A 129 -0.58 11.41 -12.52
CA ALA A 129 0.67 11.99 -12.06
C ALA A 129 1.87 11.13 -12.48
N ALA A 130 1.75 9.79 -12.38
CA ALA A 130 2.76 8.84 -12.84
C ALA A 130 3.02 8.95 -14.35
N GLU A 131 1.95 9.12 -15.16
CA GLU A 131 2.09 9.34 -16.61
C GLU A 131 2.92 10.61 -16.90
N PHE A 132 2.60 11.73 -16.26
CA PHE A 132 3.38 12.98 -16.45
C PHE A 132 4.81 12.86 -15.92
N TYR A 133 5.03 12.13 -14.83
CA TYR A 133 6.37 11.88 -14.30
C TYR A 133 7.24 11.15 -15.31
N ASN A 134 6.70 10.15 -16.00
CA ASN A 134 7.40 9.34 -17.00
C ASN A 134 7.41 9.96 -18.41
N MET A 135 6.66 11.03 -18.65
CA MET A 135 6.54 11.65 -19.97
C MET A 135 7.86 12.26 -20.44
N LYS A 136 8.16 12.13 -21.74
CA LYS A 136 9.35 12.71 -22.40
C LYS A 136 9.14 14.21 -22.70
N ILE A 137 9.22 15.04 -21.69
CA ILE A 137 9.11 16.51 -21.75
C ILE A 137 10.35 17.16 -21.10
N SER A 138 10.49 18.48 -21.25
CA SER A 138 11.59 19.20 -20.61
C SER A 138 11.49 19.09 -19.08
N GLU A 139 12.62 19.07 -18.39
CA GLU A 139 12.70 18.99 -16.93
C GLU A 139 11.91 20.11 -16.24
N MET A 140 12.01 21.33 -16.77
CA MET A 140 11.26 22.48 -16.26
C MET A 140 9.74 22.25 -16.34
N ALA A 141 9.25 21.78 -17.49
CA ALA A 141 7.81 21.51 -17.67
C ALA A 141 7.35 20.38 -16.74
N ARG A 142 8.13 19.32 -16.63
CA ARG A 142 7.84 18.20 -15.71
C ARG A 142 7.76 18.70 -14.27
N THR A 143 8.74 19.45 -13.80
CA THR A 143 8.76 20.00 -12.43
C THR A 143 7.52 20.84 -12.14
N LEU A 144 7.14 21.73 -13.06
CA LEU A 144 5.96 22.57 -12.89
C LEU A 144 4.66 21.74 -12.79
N ILE A 145 4.53 20.73 -13.66
CA ILE A 145 3.34 19.85 -13.67
C ILE A 145 3.29 19.02 -12.39
N LEU A 146 4.39 18.41 -11.97
CA LEU A 146 4.42 17.59 -10.76
C LEU A 146 4.15 18.39 -9.48
N ARG A 147 4.58 19.67 -9.43
CA ARG A 147 4.23 20.59 -8.35
C ARG A 147 2.72 20.90 -8.31
N GLN A 148 2.02 20.91 -9.45
CA GLN A 148 0.55 21.04 -9.48
C GLN A 148 -0.14 19.80 -8.89
N PHE A 149 0.34 18.59 -9.21
CA PHE A 149 -0.15 17.37 -8.59
C PHE A 149 0.16 17.33 -7.09
N GLN A 150 1.35 17.75 -6.67
CA GLN A 150 1.70 17.85 -5.26
C GLN A 150 0.74 18.80 -4.51
N GLU A 151 0.41 19.94 -5.10
CA GLU A 151 -0.56 20.88 -4.49
C GLU A 151 -1.96 20.27 -4.41
N GLY A 152 -2.40 19.55 -5.45
CA GLY A 152 -3.65 18.78 -5.40
C GLY A 152 -3.67 17.76 -4.28
N ALA A 153 -2.61 16.97 -4.14
CA ALA A 153 -2.42 16.01 -3.06
C ALA A 153 -2.44 16.69 -1.68
N ARG A 154 -1.77 17.84 -1.54
CA ARG A 154 -1.77 18.66 -0.31
C ARG A 154 -3.20 19.03 0.13
N GLN A 155 -4.02 19.51 -0.80
CA GLN A 155 -5.40 19.88 -0.53
C GLN A 155 -6.25 18.67 -0.14
N SER A 156 -6.04 17.54 -0.81
CA SER A 156 -6.73 16.28 -0.52
C SER A 156 -6.37 15.74 0.86
N ILE A 157 -5.10 15.65 1.20
CA ILE A 157 -4.62 15.20 2.51
C ILE A 157 -5.23 16.07 3.63
N LYS A 158 -5.18 17.40 3.47
CA LYS A 158 -5.80 18.32 4.43
C LYS A 158 -7.28 17.98 4.64
N THR A 159 -8.04 17.84 3.54
CA THR A 159 -9.48 17.56 3.59
C THR A 159 -9.77 16.18 4.21
N ILE A 160 -8.99 15.15 3.88
CA ILE A 160 -9.11 13.81 4.46
C ILE A 160 -8.93 13.87 5.97
N LEU A 161 -7.87 14.51 6.46
CA LEU A 161 -7.59 14.63 7.89
C LEU A 161 -8.70 15.42 8.63
N GLU A 162 -9.15 16.56 8.04
CA GLU A 162 -10.23 17.38 8.63
C GLU A 162 -11.56 16.63 8.68
N GLN A 163 -11.94 15.90 7.62
CA GLN A 163 -13.22 15.21 7.56
C GLN A 163 -13.27 13.92 8.39
N THR A 164 -12.13 13.28 8.60
CA THR A 164 -12.06 12.01 9.33
C THR A 164 -11.65 12.18 10.78
N GLY A 165 -10.91 13.24 11.12
CA GLY A 165 -10.28 13.41 12.42
C GLY A 165 -9.23 12.33 12.70
N LEU A 166 -8.69 11.70 11.64
CA LEU A 166 -7.65 10.68 11.77
C LEU A 166 -6.36 11.31 12.31
N PRO A 167 -5.70 10.71 13.32
CA PRO A 167 -4.36 11.13 13.69
C PRO A 167 -3.42 11.07 12.48
N SER A 168 -2.70 12.15 12.19
CA SER A 168 -1.90 12.27 10.96
C SER A 168 -0.92 11.11 10.77
N ARG A 169 -0.30 10.64 11.84
CA ARG A 169 0.63 9.51 11.83
C ARG A 169 0.00 8.14 11.52
N LYS A 170 -1.33 8.03 11.54
CA LYS A 170 -2.04 6.84 11.06
C LYS A 170 -2.24 6.84 9.55
N LEU A 171 -1.99 7.95 8.87
CA LEU A 171 -2.01 8.04 7.40
C LEU A 171 -0.58 7.95 6.89
N ALA A 172 -0.26 6.91 6.13
CA ALA A 172 1.06 6.68 5.56
C ALA A 172 1.00 6.89 4.04
N ILE A 173 1.85 7.77 3.52
CA ILE A 173 2.00 7.92 2.06
C ILE A 173 2.94 6.82 1.57
N GLU A 174 2.53 6.12 0.52
CA GLU A 174 3.34 5.08 -0.10
C GLU A 174 4.35 5.65 -1.10
N THR A 175 5.50 4.96 -1.21
CA THR A 175 6.52 5.24 -2.24
C THR A 175 6.10 4.63 -3.57
N ILE A 176 5.54 5.46 -4.44
CA ILE A 176 4.99 5.10 -5.75
C ILE A 176 5.69 5.87 -6.89
N GLU A 177 5.12 5.85 -8.11
CA GLU A 177 5.62 6.59 -9.30
C GLU A 177 5.43 8.10 -9.15
N PHE A 178 6.09 8.67 -8.16
CA PHE A 178 6.14 10.11 -7.92
C PHE A 178 7.47 10.48 -7.24
N PRO A 179 8.07 11.65 -7.52
CA PRO A 179 9.37 12.01 -6.95
C PRO A 179 9.40 11.89 -5.43
N LEU A 180 10.39 11.16 -4.91
CA LEU A 180 10.54 10.91 -3.48
C LEU A 180 10.56 12.19 -2.66
N ASP A 181 11.29 13.21 -3.13
CA ASP A 181 11.41 14.47 -2.40
C ASP A 181 10.06 15.19 -2.27
N LEU A 182 9.22 15.15 -3.32
CA LEU A 182 7.88 15.74 -3.29
C LEU A 182 6.94 14.95 -2.36
N THR A 183 7.10 13.64 -2.29
CA THR A 183 6.38 12.77 -1.34
C THR A 183 6.77 13.09 0.10
N LEU A 184 8.06 13.24 0.37
CA LEU A 184 8.57 13.60 1.70
C LEU A 184 8.11 15.00 2.14
N GLU A 185 8.11 15.98 1.24
CA GLU A 185 7.56 17.31 1.51
C GLU A 185 6.09 17.27 1.97
N LEU A 186 5.27 16.39 1.37
CA LEU A 186 3.88 16.17 1.81
C LEU A 186 3.82 15.53 3.20
N ALA A 187 4.62 14.50 3.42
CA ALA A 187 4.66 13.80 4.70
C ALA A 187 5.12 14.73 5.85
N GLU A 188 6.08 15.59 5.58
CA GLU A 188 6.58 16.59 6.55
C GLU A 188 5.52 17.67 6.84
N ALA A 189 4.87 18.20 5.79
CA ALA A 189 3.91 19.30 5.92
C ALA A 189 2.71 18.96 6.79
N PHE A 190 2.30 17.69 6.86
CA PHE A 190 1.14 17.21 7.63
C PHE A 190 1.51 16.26 8.77
N ASP A 191 2.79 16.06 9.03
CA ASP A 191 3.30 15.08 9.99
C ASP A 191 2.72 13.68 9.76
N LEU A 192 2.75 13.22 8.49
CA LEU A 192 2.30 11.89 8.11
C LEU A 192 3.39 10.84 8.31
N SER A 193 2.97 9.59 8.28
CA SER A 193 3.87 8.44 8.15
C SER A 193 4.16 8.13 6.68
N ILE A 194 5.09 7.19 6.47
CA ILE A 194 5.44 6.64 5.15
C ILE A 194 5.20 5.12 5.17
N CYS A 195 4.67 4.61 4.07
CA CYS A 195 4.74 3.21 3.71
C CYS A 195 5.86 3.04 2.68
N LEU A 196 6.89 2.28 3.03
CA LEU A 196 7.97 1.94 2.10
C LEU A 196 7.56 0.71 1.30
N ASP A 197 7.36 0.87 0.01
CA ASP A 197 7.28 -0.27 -0.90
C ASP A 197 8.67 -0.62 -1.42
N THR A 198 9.13 -1.83 -1.09
CA THR A 198 10.49 -2.28 -1.41
C THR A 198 10.70 -2.51 -2.90
N GLY A 199 9.71 -3.06 -3.57
CA GLY A 199 9.79 -3.33 -5.00
C GLY A 199 9.69 -2.06 -5.83
N HIS A 200 8.84 -1.11 -5.45
CA HIS A 200 8.73 0.19 -6.13
C HIS A 200 10.06 0.98 -6.07
N VAL A 201 10.71 0.99 -4.92
CA VAL A 201 12.01 1.68 -4.80
C VAL A 201 13.08 0.99 -5.65
N LEU A 202 13.15 -0.35 -5.64
CA LEU A 202 14.08 -1.11 -6.49
C LEU A 202 13.78 -0.91 -7.97
N ALA A 203 12.50 -0.90 -8.35
CA ALA A 203 12.06 -0.63 -9.73
C ALA A 203 12.28 0.83 -10.18
N GLY A 204 12.70 1.73 -9.28
CA GLY A 204 12.98 3.13 -9.59
C GLY A 204 11.73 4.02 -9.72
N PHE A 205 10.58 3.60 -9.19
CA PHE A 205 9.33 4.34 -9.26
C PHE A 205 9.41 5.74 -8.66
N PRO A 206 9.94 5.94 -7.43
CA PRO A 206 10.06 7.28 -6.85
C PRO A 206 11.29 8.06 -7.35
N GLY A 207 12.08 7.47 -8.24
CA GLY A 207 13.35 7.98 -8.79
C GLY A 207 14.50 7.00 -8.60
N TRP A 208 15.67 7.38 -9.12
CA TRP A 208 16.89 6.55 -9.08
C TRP A 208 17.67 6.87 -7.81
N PHE A 209 17.65 5.98 -6.84
CA PHE A 209 18.34 6.12 -5.57
C PHE A 209 19.02 4.81 -5.17
N ASP A 210 20.03 4.88 -4.32
CA ASP A 210 20.43 3.70 -3.55
C ASP A 210 19.31 3.30 -2.60
N PHE A 211 18.92 2.02 -2.60
CA PHE A 211 17.83 1.52 -1.80
C PHE A 211 18.00 1.81 -0.30
N PHE A 212 19.22 1.64 0.23
CA PHE A 212 19.48 1.86 1.65
C PHE A 212 19.53 3.35 2.02
N GLU A 213 19.92 4.22 1.11
CA GLU A 213 19.78 5.66 1.31
C GLU A 213 18.32 6.08 1.43
N VAL A 214 17.44 5.48 0.62
CA VAL A 214 15.99 5.68 0.76
C VAL A 214 15.50 5.18 2.10
N VAL A 215 15.85 3.95 2.49
CA VAL A 215 15.48 3.39 3.81
C VAL A 215 15.87 4.35 4.94
N GLU A 216 17.11 4.83 4.96
CA GLU A 216 17.58 5.77 5.99
C GLU A 216 16.76 7.08 6.05
N LYS A 217 16.41 7.63 4.89
CA LYS A 217 15.56 8.84 4.81
C LYS A 217 14.16 8.60 5.35
N LEU A 218 13.61 7.40 5.14
CA LEU A 218 12.22 7.08 5.50
C LEU A 218 12.04 6.62 6.95
N LEU A 219 13.07 6.01 7.55
CA LEU A 219 13.01 5.44 8.92
C LEU A 219 12.34 6.34 9.97
N PRO A 220 12.58 7.67 10.02
CA PRO A 220 11.96 8.53 11.03
C PRO A 220 10.43 8.64 10.92
N ARG A 221 9.88 8.28 9.75
CA ARG A 221 8.44 8.34 9.43
C ARG A 221 7.85 7.00 9.03
N LEU A 222 8.66 5.94 9.01
CA LEU A 222 8.25 4.62 8.54
C LEU A 222 7.21 4.02 9.50
N ALA A 223 6.02 3.71 8.98
CA ALA A 223 4.96 3.04 9.74
C ALA A 223 4.68 1.63 9.23
N GLU A 224 4.89 1.40 7.94
CA GLU A 224 4.58 0.15 7.26
C GLU A 224 5.57 -0.10 6.13
N VAL A 225 5.75 -1.36 5.78
CA VAL A 225 6.55 -1.79 4.62
C VAL A 225 5.69 -2.71 3.76
N HIS A 226 5.54 -2.39 2.48
CA HIS A 226 5.12 -3.36 1.48
C HIS A 226 6.34 -4.15 1.04
N LEU A 227 6.30 -5.45 1.32
CA LEU A 227 7.47 -6.32 1.21
C LEU A 227 7.33 -7.27 0.04
N HIS A 228 7.98 -6.97 -1.03
CA HIS A 228 8.17 -7.84 -2.18
C HIS A 228 9.49 -7.52 -2.88
N ASP A 229 9.90 -8.38 -3.78
CA ASP A 229 11.17 -8.22 -4.52
C ASP A 229 10.94 -7.57 -5.88
N SER A 230 11.98 -7.07 -6.47
CA SER A 230 12.02 -6.47 -7.80
C SER A 230 13.42 -6.54 -8.38
N LYS A 231 13.54 -6.42 -9.68
CA LYS A 231 14.81 -6.12 -10.33
C LYS A 231 15.09 -4.63 -10.29
N LYS A 232 16.34 -4.28 -10.01
CA LYS A 232 16.79 -2.90 -10.12
C LYS A 232 16.71 -2.45 -11.58
N MET A 233 16.11 -1.29 -11.79
CA MET A 233 16.13 -0.67 -13.10
C MET A 233 17.47 0.02 -13.33
N PRO A 234 18.05 -0.06 -14.54
CA PRO A 234 19.24 0.71 -14.90
C PRO A 234 18.97 2.21 -14.81
N GLU A 235 19.95 2.97 -14.33
CA GLU A 235 19.86 4.42 -14.27
C GLU A 235 19.51 5.01 -15.65
N GLY A 236 18.59 5.97 -15.65
CA GLY A 236 18.13 6.65 -16.87
C GLY A 236 17.10 5.89 -17.69
N VAL A 237 16.79 4.64 -17.35
CA VAL A 237 15.65 3.92 -17.93
C VAL A 237 14.39 4.35 -17.20
N ARG A 238 13.40 4.90 -17.91
CA ARG A 238 12.09 5.26 -17.36
C ARG A 238 11.07 4.22 -17.79
N GLY A 239 10.25 3.80 -16.88
CA GLY A 239 9.20 2.82 -17.07
C GLY A 239 9.02 1.95 -15.84
N TYR A 240 7.99 1.14 -15.84
CA TYR A 240 7.74 0.24 -14.73
C TYR A 240 8.75 -0.90 -14.77
N GLY A 241 9.42 -1.14 -13.64
CA GLY A 241 10.23 -2.33 -13.43
C GLY A 241 9.36 -3.58 -13.27
N GLU A 242 10.01 -4.72 -13.15
CA GLU A 242 9.33 -5.95 -12.73
C GLU A 242 9.25 -5.96 -11.19
N ASP A 243 8.18 -5.42 -10.64
CA ASP A 243 7.87 -5.43 -9.21
C ASP A 243 6.95 -6.61 -8.81
N HIS A 244 6.49 -6.63 -7.57
CA HIS A 244 5.60 -7.66 -7.01
C HIS A 244 6.13 -9.10 -7.23
N LYS A 245 7.44 -9.30 -7.04
CA LYS A 245 8.06 -10.63 -7.10
C LYS A 245 8.17 -11.24 -5.70
N PRO A 246 8.10 -12.57 -5.57
CA PRO A 246 8.42 -13.21 -4.30
C PRO A 246 9.87 -12.93 -3.90
N LEU A 247 10.13 -12.93 -2.59
CA LEU A 247 11.45 -12.66 -2.05
C LEU A 247 12.48 -13.66 -2.57
N GLY A 248 13.63 -13.14 -3.01
CA GLY A 248 14.71 -13.92 -3.60
C GLY A 248 14.60 -14.09 -5.12
N ALA A 249 13.54 -13.57 -5.76
CA ALA A 249 13.40 -13.56 -7.22
C ALA A 249 13.90 -12.27 -7.88
N GLY A 250 14.25 -11.27 -7.08
CA GLY A 250 14.77 -9.97 -7.52
C GLY A 250 16.14 -9.67 -6.93
N GLU A 251 16.39 -8.41 -6.60
CA GLU A 251 17.69 -7.89 -6.16
C GLU A 251 17.65 -7.24 -4.77
N LEU A 252 16.60 -7.47 -3.98
CA LEU A 252 16.52 -7.00 -2.60
C LEU A 252 17.58 -7.69 -1.74
N GLU A 253 18.49 -6.93 -1.16
CA GLU A 253 19.41 -7.43 -0.14
C GLU A 253 18.65 -7.71 1.18
N LEU A 254 17.71 -8.68 1.13
CA LEU A 254 16.71 -8.94 2.15
C LEU A 254 17.29 -9.05 3.56
N GLY A 255 18.37 -9.83 3.73
CA GLY A 255 18.99 -10.01 5.04
C GLY A 255 19.49 -8.69 5.63
N ARG A 256 20.15 -7.86 4.85
CA ARG A 256 20.62 -6.54 5.24
C ARG A 256 19.46 -5.60 5.56
N PHE A 257 18.39 -5.65 4.78
CA PHE A 257 17.20 -4.83 5.00
C PHE A 257 16.50 -5.17 6.32
N LEU A 258 16.25 -6.46 6.59
CA LEU A 258 15.66 -6.91 7.85
C LEU A 258 16.53 -6.56 9.07
N ASP A 259 17.84 -6.77 8.96
CA ASP A 259 18.80 -6.38 10.00
C ASP A 259 18.76 -4.87 10.27
N ARG A 260 18.62 -4.06 9.21
CA ARG A 260 18.52 -2.60 9.34
C ARG A 260 17.24 -2.14 10.02
N LEU A 261 16.11 -2.72 9.67
CA LEU A 261 14.82 -2.45 10.35
C LEU A 261 14.91 -2.83 11.83
N ASN A 262 15.49 -3.99 12.14
CA ASN A 262 15.66 -4.44 13.51
C ASN A 262 16.59 -3.50 14.31
N ALA A 263 17.70 -3.06 13.73
CA ALA A 263 18.62 -2.10 14.35
C ALA A 263 17.98 -0.73 14.58
N ALA A 264 16.97 -0.36 13.81
CA ALA A 264 16.16 0.85 13.98
C ALA A 264 15.00 0.68 14.97
N TYR A 265 14.84 -0.51 15.57
CA TYR A 265 13.70 -0.86 16.42
C TYR A 265 12.34 -0.67 15.72
N PHE A 266 12.29 -0.92 14.42
CA PHE A 266 11.04 -0.84 13.67
C PHE A 266 10.06 -1.90 14.15
N THR A 267 8.86 -1.48 14.54
CA THR A 267 7.78 -2.33 15.07
C THR A 267 6.55 -2.40 14.16
N GLY A 268 6.56 -1.63 13.09
CA GLY A 268 5.49 -1.64 12.08
C GLY A 268 5.40 -2.99 11.35
N PRO A 269 4.31 -3.23 10.63
CA PRO A 269 4.14 -4.44 9.85
C PRO A 269 4.96 -4.43 8.56
N LEU A 270 5.27 -5.66 8.09
CA LEU A 270 5.80 -5.93 6.77
C LEU A 270 4.72 -6.71 6.02
N ILE A 271 4.09 -6.09 5.04
CA ILE A 271 2.93 -6.62 4.32
C ILE A 271 3.38 -7.18 2.97
N PHE A 272 3.06 -8.43 2.69
CA PHE A 272 3.26 -9.00 1.36
C PHE A 272 2.15 -8.55 0.40
N GLU A 273 2.52 -7.88 -0.69
CA GLU A 273 1.64 -7.51 -1.80
C GLU A 273 1.78 -8.47 -2.99
N ILE A 274 1.81 -9.74 -2.70
CA ILE A 274 1.90 -10.85 -3.66
C ILE A 274 0.84 -11.89 -3.31
N ASN A 275 0.63 -12.88 -4.17
CA ASN A 275 -0.34 -13.93 -3.85
C ASN A 275 0.09 -14.77 -2.65
N VAL A 276 -0.87 -15.44 -2.04
CA VAL A 276 -0.66 -16.16 -0.77
C VAL A 276 0.40 -17.27 -0.87
N ASN A 277 0.53 -17.93 -2.01
CA ASN A 277 1.53 -18.99 -2.18
C ASN A 277 2.93 -18.40 -2.26
N GLU A 278 3.12 -17.33 -3.01
CA GLU A 278 4.37 -16.58 -3.10
C GLU A 278 4.77 -15.97 -1.76
N ALA A 279 3.80 -15.47 -0.99
CA ALA A 279 4.04 -14.95 0.36
C ALA A 279 4.52 -16.08 1.32
N LEU A 280 3.92 -17.27 1.26
CA LEU A 280 4.36 -18.41 2.05
C LEU A 280 5.77 -18.88 1.67
N GLU A 281 6.12 -18.89 0.38
CA GLU A 281 7.49 -19.18 -0.07
C GLU A 281 8.46 -18.07 0.38
N SER A 282 8.05 -16.81 0.32
CA SER A 282 8.84 -15.68 0.81
C SER A 282 9.13 -15.78 2.32
N LEU A 283 8.18 -16.26 3.12
CA LEU A 283 8.41 -16.54 4.54
C LEU A 283 9.47 -17.63 4.76
N LYS A 284 9.54 -18.66 3.91
CA LYS A 284 10.60 -19.69 3.98
C LYS A 284 11.97 -19.10 3.63
N VAL A 285 12.03 -18.17 2.67
CA VAL A 285 13.28 -17.44 2.36
C VAL A 285 13.75 -16.67 3.58
N ILE A 286 12.84 -15.91 4.25
CA ILE A 286 13.17 -15.20 5.50
C ILE A 286 13.69 -16.17 6.57
N GLU A 287 12.98 -17.27 6.80
CA GLU A 287 13.38 -18.29 7.78
C GLU A 287 14.76 -18.86 7.50
N SER A 288 15.09 -19.07 6.21
CA SER A 288 16.39 -19.63 5.81
C SER A 288 17.57 -18.68 6.07
N ILE A 289 17.36 -17.35 5.90
CA ILE A 289 18.45 -16.37 5.99
C ILE A 289 18.46 -15.61 7.33
N ARG A 290 17.33 -15.49 8.01
CA ARG A 290 17.13 -14.75 9.27
C ARG A 290 16.07 -15.42 10.15
N PRO A 291 16.30 -16.66 10.64
CA PRO A 291 15.30 -17.42 11.43
C PRO A 291 14.83 -16.68 12.69
N GLN A 292 15.64 -15.78 13.23
CA GLN A 292 15.28 -14.98 14.41
C GLN A 292 14.18 -13.94 14.16
N TYR A 293 13.81 -13.68 12.92
CA TYR A 293 12.76 -12.70 12.57
C TYR A 293 11.42 -13.34 12.20
N ARG A 294 11.38 -14.68 12.09
CA ARG A 294 10.18 -15.44 11.78
C ARG A 294 9.23 -15.56 12.98
#